data_0e41e940c8eac733bfa5c9aa83bb0c2c
#
_entry.id   0e41e940c8eac733bfa5c9aa83bb0c2c
#
_cell.length_a   1.000
_cell.length_b   1.000
_cell.length_c   1.000
_cell.angle_alpha   90.00
_cell.angle_beta   90.00
_cell.angle_gamma   90.00
#
_symmetry.space_group_name_H-M   'P 1'
#
loop_
_entity.id
_entity.type
_entity.pdbx_description
1 polymer ?
#
loop_
_entity_poly.entity_id
_entity_poly.type
_entity_poly.pdbx_seq_one_letter_code
_entity_poly.pdbx_strand_id
1 'polypeptide(L)'
;AAAGGGILNSAQKMQHCAEEDLYAQALRRLDEVIKQGTGAIEIKSGYGLSTGSELKMLRVIRRLKETSPIPVKASFLAAHAYPMAYKQNHQTYLDLIIKEMLPRVAGEGLADYIDVFCEEGFFSVAETEQLLDAAAKYNLPPKIHANQLSVSGAVQIGVKYGAVSVDHLEQTDDAVLESLKNSTTMATLLPSCSFYLNIPFADARGLIGAG
;
A
#
# COMPACT_ATOMS: atom_id res chain seq x y z
N ALA A 1 -15.38 0.19 -11.93
CA ALA A 1 -14.55 -0.03 -13.12
C ALA A 1 -15.29 0.37 -14.39
N ALA A 2 -16.49 -0.14 -14.68
CA ALA A 2 -17.24 0.17 -15.92
C ALA A 2 -17.54 1.66 -16.15
N ALA A 3 -17.60 2.47 -15.08
CA ALA A 3 -17.81 3.92 -15.13
C ALA A 3 -16.51 4.75 -15.13
N GLY A 4 -15.35 4.13 -15.44
CA GLY A 4 -14.05 4.82 -15.47
C GLY A 4 -13.45 5.09 -14.10
N GLY A 5 -13.90 4.43 -13.04
CA GLY A 5 -13.29 4.46 -11.71
C GLY A 5 -12.06 3.55 -11.61
N GLY A 6 -11.28 3.71 -10.52
CA GLY A 6 -10.14 2.86 -10.20
C GLY A 6 -8.82 3.61 -10.06
N ILE A 7 -7.75 2.87 -9.78
CA ILE A 7 -6.41 3.39 -9.48
C ILE A 7 -5.89 4.31 -10.59
N LEU A 8 -5.99 3.89 -11.86
CA LEU A 8 -5.46 4.64 -13.00
C LEU A 8 -6.17 5.98 -13.23
N ASN A 9 -7.50 6.04 -13.02
CA ASN A 9 -8.24 7.31 -13.09
C ASN A 9 -7.83 8.27 -11.96
N SER A 10 -7.67 7.73 -10.75
CA SER A 10 -7.18 8.53 -9.61
C SER A 10 -5.75 9.02 -9.87
N ALA A 11 -4.89 8.21 -10.48
CA ALA A 11 -3.54 8.59 -10.84
C ALA A 11 -3.49 9.76 -11.84
N GLN A 12 -4.34 9.74 -12.86
CA GLN A 12 -4.43 10.85 -13.81
C GLN A 12 -4.81 12.17 -13.11
N LYS A 13 -5.80 12.14 -12.22
CA LYS A 13 -6.19 13.32 -11.44
C LYS A 13 -5.07 13.79 -10.53
N MET A 14 -4.37 12.86 -9.87
CA MET A 14 -3.26 13.13 -8.97
C MET A 14 -2.08 13.82 -9.67
N GLN A 15 -1.75 13.41 -10.90
CA GLN A 15 -0.65 14.01 -11.67
C GLN A 15 -0.86 15.50 -11.91
N HIS A 16 -2.11 15.93 -12.13
CA HIS A 16 -2.47 17.32 -12.41
C HIS A 16 -2.82 18.14 -11.16
N CYS A 17 -2.99 17.51 -10.00
CA CYS A 17 -3.30 18.19 -8.75
C CYS A 17 -2.06 18.93 -8.22
N ALA A 18 -2.20 20.21 -7.90
CA ALA A 18 -1.15 20.97 -7.24
C ALA A 18 -0.88 20.41 -5.82
N GLU A 19 0.36 20.52 -5.34
CA GLU A 19 0.75 19.99 -4.03
C GLU A 19 -0.05 20.65 -2.90
N GLU A 20 -0.29 21.97 -2.98
CA GLU A 20 -1.06 22.70 -1.98
C GLU A 20 -2.53 22.28 -1.95
N ASP A 21 -3.15 22.03 -3.11
CA ASP A 21 -4.52 21.53 -3.17
C ASP A 21 -4.63 20.12 -2.60
N LEU A 22 -3.64 19.28 -2.88
CA LEU A 22 -3.57 17.93 -2.33
C LEU A 22 -3.43 17.98 -0.81
N TYR A 23 -2.55 18.84 -0.29
CA TYR A 23 -2.37 19.04 1.14
C TYR A 23 -3.65 19.53 1.82
N ALA A 24 -4.28 20.56 1.26
CA ALA A 24 -5.52 21.12 1.83
C ALA A 24 -6.66 20.09 1.86
N GLN A 25 -6.79 19.25 0.83
CA GLN A 25 -7.77 18.17 0.80
C GLN A 25 -7.44 17.06 1.81
N ALA A 26 -6.17 16.67 1.92
CA ALA A 26 -5.72 15.64 2.84
C ALA A 26 -5.88 16.09 4.31
N LEU A 27 -5.55 17.34 4.61
CA LEU A 27 -5.71 17.92 5.95
C LEU A 27 -7.18 17.89 6.41
N ARG A 28 -8.12 18.24 5.52
CA ARG A 28 -9.56 18.16 5.84
C ARG A 28 -9.99 16.72 6.18
N ARG A 29 -9.56 15.74 5.36
CA ARG A 29 -9.88 14.32 5.62
C ARG A 29 -9.25 13.83 6.91
N LEU A 30 -8.02 14.26 7.21
CA LEU A 30 -7.36 13.93 8.48
C LEU A 30 -8.17 14.47 9.67
N ASP A 31 -8.61 15.73 9.60
CA ASP A 31 -9.44 16.35 10.64
C ASP A 31 -10.80 15.62 10.81
N GLU A 32 -11.42 15.20 9.71
CA GLU A 32 -12.66 14.42 9.73
C GLU A 32 -12.50 13.07 10.46
N VAL A 33 -11.45 12.30 10.16
CA VAL A 33 -11.24 11.00 10.80
C VAL A 33 -10.81 11.13 12.26
N ILE A 34 -10.07 12.18 12.62
CA ILE A 34 -9.74 12.50 14.02
C ILE A 34 -11.02 12.76 14.81
N LYS A 35 -11.95 13.56 14.27
CA LYS A 35 -13.26 13.83 14.91
C LYS A 35 -14.11 12.58 15.09
N GLN A 36 -13.88 11.55 14.29
CA GLN A 36 -14.54 10.24 14.41
C GLN A 36 -13.84 9.29 15.41
N GLY A 37 -12.77 9.73 16.07
CA GLY A 37 -12.08 8.96 17.11
C GLY A 37 -10.81 8.26 16.66
N THR A 38 -10.28 8.54 15.45
CA THR A 38 -9.01 7.97 15.00
C THR A 38 -7.86 8.51 15.84
N GLY A 39 -7.14 7.62 16.54
CA GLY A 39 -6.01 7.97 17.41
C GLY A 39 -4.62 7.84 16.74
N ALA A 40 -4.52 7.17 15.60
CA ALA A 40 -3.32 7.08 14.78
C ALA A 40 -3.72 6.73 13.36
N ILE A 41 -2.94 7.13 12.35
CA ILE A 41 -3.27 6.88 10.95
C ILE A 41 -2.03 6.50 10.13
N GLU A 42 -2.20 5.57 9.23
CA GLU A 42 -1.28 5.32 8.13
C GLU A 42 -1.83 5.94 6.85
N ILE A 43 -0.99 6.67 6.12
CA ILE A 43 -1.35 7.28 4.84
C ILE A 43 -0.39 6.74 3.78
N LYS A 44 -0.95 6.21 2.69
CA LYS A 44 -0.19 5.59 1.61
C LYS A 44 -0.11 6.51 0.39
N SER A 45 1.01 6.48 -0.33
CA SER A 45 1.10 6.96 -1.71
C SER A 45 0.40 5.97 -2.67
N GLY A 46 0.85 5.84 -3.91
CA GLY A 46 0.36 4.78 -4.81
C GLY A 46 -0.70 5.21 -5.82
N TYR A 47 -1.04 6.48 -5.83
CA TYR A 47 -1.87 7.09 -6.87
C TYR A 47 -1.10 8.11 -7.73
N GLY A 48 0.21 8.22 -7.55
CA GLY A 48 1.09 9.03 -8.38
C GLY A 48 1.54 8.29 -9.63
N LEU A 49 1.99 7.04 -9.44
CA LEU A 49 2.47 6.11 -10.46
C LEU A 49 3.58 6.70 -11.36
N SER A 50 4.26 7.72 -10.88
CA SER A 50 5.44 8.36 -11.49
C SER A 50 6.31 8.95 -10.39
N THR A 51 7.62 9.09 -10.63
CA THR A 51 8.55 9.59 -9.62
C THR A 51 8.09 10.92 -9.02
N GLY A 52 7.76 11.90 -9.87
CA GLY A 52 7.34 13.22 -9.39
C GLY A 52 6.06 13.19 -8.56
N SER A 53 5.06 12.41 -8.98
CA SER A 53 3.77 12.36 -8.30
C SER A 53 3.80 11.53 -7.03
N GLU A 54 4.56 10.43 -6.99
CA GLU A 54 4.75 9.65 -5.75
C GLU A 54 5.48 10.47 -4.69
N LEU A 55 6.57 11.16 -5.05
CA LEU A 55 7.29 12.06 -4.14
C LEU A 55 6.41 13.22 -3.66
N LYS A 56 5.59 13.81 -4.55
CA LYS A 56 4.60 14.84 -4.18
C LYS A 56 3.65 14.33 -3.11
N MET A 57 3.06 13.15 -3.29
CA MET A 57 2.16 12.55 -2.30
C MET A 57 2.88 12.34 -0.96
N LEU A 58 4.06 11.75 -0.96
CA LEU A 58 4.82 11.49 0.26
C LEU A 58 5.27 12.77 0.97
N ARG A 59 5.61 13.84 0.23
CA ARG A 59 5.91 15.15 0.82
C ARG A 59 4.69 15.78 1.48
N VAL A 60 3.50 15.62 0.89
CA VAL A 60 2.24 16.02 1.53
C VAL A 60 2.00 15.22 2.82
N ILE A 61 2.24 13.90 2.81
CA ILE A 61 2.11 13.07 4.02
C ILE A 61 3.09 13.55 5.10
N ARG A 62 4.34 13.87 4.75
CA ARG A 62 5.32 14.43 5.70
C ARG A 62 4.81 15.73 6.34
N ARG A 63 4.27 16.66 5.56
CA ARG A 63 3.67 17.91 6.07
C ARG A 63 2.49 17.62 7.03
N LEU A 64 1.65 16.65 6.72
CA LEU A 64 0.57 16.21 7.62
C LEU A 64 1.15 15.63 8.92
N LYS A 65 2.19 14.80 8.84
CA LYS A 65 2.87 14.22 10.00
C LYS A 65 3.45 15.29 10.93
N GLU A 66 3.99 16.36 10.38
CA GLU A 66 4.58 17.49 11.13
C GLU A 66 3.53 18.34 11.85
N THR A 67 2.30 18.41 11.34
CA THR A 67 1.23 19.27 11.86
C THR A 67 0.11 18.52 12.59
N SER A 68 0.07 17.19 12.44
CA SER A 68 -1.01 16.35 12.99
C SER A 68 -0.94 16.25 14.53
N PRO A 69 -2.09 16.34 15.24
CA PRO A 69 -2.15 16.04 16.67
C PRO A 69 -2.10 14.54 16.99
N ILE A 70 -2.21 13.67 16.00
CA ILE A 70 -2.12 12.21 16.15
C ILE A 70 -0.93 11.66 15.35
N PRO A 71 -0.37 10.50 15.73
CA PRO A 71 0.68 9.84 14.97
C PRO A 71 0.26 9.55 13.53
N VAL A 72 1.11 9.91 12.58
CA VAL A 72 0.96 9.62 11.15
C VAL A 72 2.13 8.76 10.69
N LYS A 73 1.86 7.66 10.00
CA LYS A 73 2.85 6.83 9.33
C LYS A 73 2.67 6.94 7.82
N ALA A 74 3.78 6.95 7.08
CA ALA A 74 3.80 7.06 5.64
C ALA A 74 4.21 5.74 5.00
N SER A 75 3.42 5.24 4.03
CA SER A 75 3.76 4.06 3.23
C SER A 75 4.00 4.43 1.77
N PHE A 76 5.14 4.02 1.26
CA PHE A 76 5.47 4.16 -0.16
C PHE A 76 4.88 2.98 -0.94
N LEU A 77 3.82 3.24 -1.70
CA LEU A 77 3.03 2.24 -2.45
C LEU A 77 3.09 2.48 -3.98
N ALA A 78 4.23 2.84 -4.55
CA ALA A 78 4.32 2.99 -6.01
C ALA A 78 3.94 1.68 -6.75
N ALA A 79 4.15 0.52 -6.12
CA ALA A 79 3.73 -0.77 -6.61
C ALA A 79 2.24 -1.07 -6.34
N HIS A 80 1.35 -0.15 -6.71
CA HIS A 80 -0.11 -0.27 -6.55
C HIS A 80 -0.81 -0.70 -7.85
N ALA A 81 -0.34 -0.20 -8.97
CA ALA A 81 -0.80 -0.63 -10.30
C ALA A 81 0.26 -0.27 -11.35
N TYR A 82 0.22 -0.94 -12.49
CA TYR A 82 1.06 -0.57 -13.62
C TYR A 82 0.45 0.60 -14.39
N PRO A 83 1.20 1.72 -14.59
CA PRO A 83 0.79 2.76 -15.51
C PRO A 83 0.61 2.19 -16.92
N MET A 84 -0.28 2.75 -17.71
CA MET A 84 -0.58 2.28 -19.07
C MET A 84 0.67 2.16 -19.95
N ALA A 85 1.64 3.07 -19.79
CA ALA A 85 2.90 3.06 -20.53
C ALA A 85 3.78 1.81 -20.23
N TYR A 86 3.59 1.16 -19.10
CA TYR A 86 4.40 0.02 -18.65
C TYR A 86 3.63 -1.31 -18.67
N LYS A 87 2.37 -1.31 -19.10
CA LYS A 87 1.50 -2.49 -19.08
C LYS A 87 2.05 -3.68 -19.88
N GLN A 88 2.89 -3.43 -20.88
CA GLN A 88 3.54 -4.46 -21.70
C GLN A 88 5.00 -4.73 -21.27
N ASN A 89 5.52 -3.97 -20.31
CA ASN A 89 6.89 -4.12 -19.81
C ASN A 89 6.96 -3.77 -18.33
N HIS A 90 6.52 -4.69 -17.50
CA HIS A 90 6.51 -4.57 -16.05
C HIS A 90 7.90 -4.29 -15.47
N GLN A 91 8.93 -4.96 -16.00
CA GLN A 91 10.30 -4.80 -15.50
C GLN A 91 10.78 -3.36 -15.59
N THR A 92 10.43 -2.62 -16.63
CA THR A 92 10.81 -1.20 -16.74
C THR A 92 10.19 -0.35 -15.63
N TYR A 93 8.96 -0.66 -15.21
CA TYR A 93 8.35 0.05 -14.09
C TYR A 93 8.95 -0.35 -12.74
N LEU A 94 9.25 -1.63 -12.54
CA LEU A 94 10.00 -2.09 -11.37
C LEU A 94 11.36 -1.41 -11.26
N ASP A 95 12.08 -1.32 -12.37
CA ASP A 95 13.36 -0.63 -12.45
C ASP A 95 13.23 0.85 -12.09
N LEU A 96 12.17 1.51 -12.55
CA LEU A 96 11.87 2.90 -12.18
C LEU A 96 11.65 3.05 -10.66
N ILE A 97 10.86 2.14 -10.06
CA ILE A 97 10.65 2.15 -8.61
C ILE A 97 11.96 1.90 -7.87
N ILE A 98 12.70 0.87 -8.24
CA ILE A 98 13.90 0.41 -7.53
C ILE A 98 15.08 1.39 -7.70
N LYS A 99 15.31 1.86 -8.93
CA LYS A 99 16.53 2.63 -9.28
C LYS A 99 16.36 4.14 -9.16
N GLU A 100 15.12 4.63 -9.18
CA GLU A 100 14.88 6.08 -9.15
C GLU A 100 14.01 6.49 -7.96
N MET A 101 12.79 5.92 -7.79
CA MET A 101 11.87 6.37 -6.75
C MET A 101 12.38 6.03 -5.35
N LEU A 102 12.71 4.77 -5.11
CA LEU A 102 13.09 4.26 -3.80
C LEU A 102 14.32 4.96 -3.20
N PRO A 103 15.43 5.18 -3.95
CA PRO A 103 16.55 5.97 -3.46
C PRO A 103 16.18 7.39 -3.06
N ARG A 104 15.29 8.04 -3.80
CA ARG A 104 14.83 9.41 -3.50
C ARG A 104 13.92 9.44 -2.28
N VAL A 105 12.99 8.49 -2.18
CA VAL A 105 12.11 8.35 -1.01
C VAL A 105 12.94 8.14 0.27
N ALA A 106 13.92 7.26 0.21
CA ALA A 106 14.81 6.99 1.33
C ALA A 106 15.73 8.17 1.64
N GLY A 107 16.32 8.80 0.61
CA GLY A 107 17.22 9.94 0.77
C GLY A 107 16.54 11.18 1.37
N GLU A 108 15.24 11.37 1.12
CA GLU A 108 14.45 12.44 1.73
C GLU A 108 13.75 12.00 3.04
N GLY A 109 13.86 10.74 3.46
CA GLY A 109 13.20 10.22 4.66
C GLY A 109 11.67 10.31 4.60
N LEU A 110 11.07 10.03 3.44
CA LEU A 110 9.65 10.30 3.20
C LEU A 110 8.71 9.17 3.62
N ALA A 111 9.19 7.96 3.82
CA ALA A 111 8.36 6.80 4.12
C ALA A 111 8.86 6.06 5.36
N ASP A 112 7.90 5.55 6.15
CA ASP A 112 8.15 4.64 7.27
C ASP A 112 8.13 3.17 6.78
N TYR A 113 7.40 2.86 5.68
CA TYR A 113 7.19 1.53 5.14
C TYR A 113 7.24 1.53 3.60
N ILE A 114 7.61 0.38 3.02
CA ILE A 114 7.27 0.06 1.63
C ILE A 114 6.00 -0.78 1.61
N ASP A 115 5.15 -0.59 0.60
CA ASP A 115 3.94 -1.37 0.41
C ASP A 115 3.82 -1.82 -1.05
N VAL A 116 3.25 -3.01 -1.27
CA VAL A 116 3.09 -3.62 -2.59
C VAL A 116 1.72 -4.25 -2.71
N PHE A 117 1.03 -4.02 -3.81
CA PHE A 117 -0.19 -4.75 -4.14
C PHE A 117 0.18 -6.06 -4.86
N CYS A 118 0.42 -7.09 -4.06
CA CYS A 118 0.79 -8.42 -4.52
C CYS A 118 -0.48 -9.25 -4.82
N GLU A 119 -0.92 -9.24 -6.07
CA GLU A 119 -2.19 -9.86 -6.47
C GLU A 119 -2.14 -10.30 -7.93
N GLU A 120 -2.97 -11.27 -8.29
CA GLU A 120 -3.14 -11.69 -9.69
C GLU A 120 -3.61 -10.52 -10.57
N GLY A 121 -2.89 -10.28 -11.67
CA GLY A 121 -3.13 -9.14 -12.56
C GLY A 121 -2.52 -7.80 -12.11
N PHE A 122 -1.83 -7.79 -10.96
CA PHE A 122 -1.04 -6.67 -10.44
C PHE A 122 0.42 -7.08 -10.29
N PHE A 123 1.03 -6.94 -9.11
CA PHE A 123 2.40 -7.37 -8.89
C PHE A 123 2.45 -8.83 -8.44
N SER A 124 3.22 -9.64 -9.13
CA SER A 124 3.46 -11.04 -8.79
C SER A 124 4.33 -11.18 -7.54
N VAL A 125 4.36 -12.39 -6.95
CA VAL A 125 5.26 -12.72 -5.82
C VAL A 125 6.72 -12.44 -6.18
N ALA A 126 7.17 -12.80 -7.39
CA ALA A 126 8.56 -12.58 -7.83
C ALA A 126 8.90 -11.09 -8.00
N GLU A 127 7.98 -10.28 -8.50
CA GLU A 127 8.14 -8.82 -8.60
C GLU A 127 8.11 -8.16 -7.23
N THR A 128 7.24 -8.64 -6.33
CA THR A 128 7.19 -8.22 -4.93
C THR A 128 8.52 -8.52 -4.24
N GLU A 129 9.09 -9.72 -4.42
CA GLU A 129 10.38 -10.08 -3.85
C GLU A 129 11.50 -9.12 -4.29
N GLN A 130 11.58 -8.78 -5.56
CA GLN A 130 12.56 -7.80 -6.07
C GLN A 130 12.43 -6.42 -5.39
N LEU A 131 11.19 -5.97 -5.18
CA LEU A 131 10.92 -4.68 -4.51
C LEU A 131 11.33 -4.73 -3.03
N LEU A 132 11.01 -5.82 -2.33
CA LEU A 132 11.34 -5.98 -0.91
C LEU A 132 12.84 -6.11 -0.69
N ASP A 133 13.56 -6.84 -1.55
CA ASP A 133 15.02 -6.92 -1.53
C ASP A 133 15.68 -5.55 -1.74
N ALA A 134 15.11 -4.73 -2.60
CA ALA A 134 15.60 -3.38 -2.82
C ALA A 134 15.31 -2.46 -1.61
N ALA A 135 14.11 -2.56 -1.03
CA ALA A 135 13.68 -1.74 0.11
C ALA A 135 14.44 -2.07 1.39
N ALA A 136 14.84 -3.33 1.59
CA ALA A 136 15.64 -3.77 2.74
C ALA A 136 16.97 -3.00 2.84
N LYS A 137 17.57 -2.61 1.71
CA LYS A 137 18.81 -1.80 1.66
C LYS A 137 18.64 -0.41 2.27
N TYR A 138 17.41 0.08 2.38
CA TYR A 138 17.04 1.38 2.93
C TYR A 138 16.35 1.28 4.29
N ASN A 139 16.30 0.07 4.89
CA ASN A 139 15.62 -0.19 6.17
C ASN A 139 14.14 0.22 6.15
N LEU A 140 13.44 0.01 5.03
CA LEU A 140 12.01 0.19 4.91
C LEU A 140 11.29 -1.15 5.14
N PRO A 141 10.65 -1.33 6.32
CA PRO A 141 9.88 -2.55 6.60
C PRO A 141 8.72 -2.70 5.62
N PRO A 142 8.40 -3.92 5.18
CA PRO A 142 7.32 -4.14 4.24
C PRO A 142 5.94 -4.16 4.89
N LYS A 143 4.96 -3.74 4.10
CA LYS A 143 3.53 -4.03 4.22
C LYS A 143 3.06 -4.57 2.86
N ILE A 144 2.02 -5.39 2.85
CA ILE A 144 1.55 -6.03 1.61
C ILE A 144 0.03 -5.95 1.53
N HIS A 145 -0.52 -5.40 0.44
CA HIS A 145 -1.91 -5.68 0.08
C HIS A 145 -1.95 -7.11 -0.45
N ALA A 146 -2.63 -7.99 0.25
CA ALA A 146 -2.53 -9.41 0.08
C ALA A 146 -3.90 -10.08 0.02
N ASN A 147 -4.06 -11.00 -0.91
CA ASN A 147 -5.21 -11.90 -0.98
C ASN A 147 -6.57 -11.17 -0.98
N GLN A 148 -6.66 -10.04 -1.67
CA GLN A 148 -7.91 -9.31 -1.83
C GLN A 148 -8.84 -10.00 -2.83
N LEU A 149 -8.29 -10.50 -3.94
CA LEU A 149 -9.04 -11.07 -5.06
C LEU A 149 -8.79 -12.57 -5.24
N SER A 150 -7.59 -13.05 -4.89
CA SER A 150 -7.16 -14.43 -5.03
C SER A 150 -6.19 -14.85 -3.92
N VAL A 151 -5.99 -16.13 -3.72
CA VAL A 151 -4.89 -16.65 -2.89
C VAL A 151 -3.62 -16.62 -3.73
N SER A 152 -2.94 -15.47 -3.74
CA SER A 152 -1.84 -15.16 -4.67
C SER A 152 -0.45 -15.58 -4.18
N GLY A 153 -0.30 -16.02 -2.90
CA GLY A 153 0.99 -16.22 -2.24
C GLY A 153 1.55 -14.94 -1.59
N ALA A 154 0.78 -13.86 -1.62
CA ALA A 154 1.17 -12.57 -1.05
C ALA A 154 1.39 -12.62 0.47
N VAL A 155 0.60 -13.42 1.19
CA VAL A 155 0.77 -13.61 2.63
C VAL A 155 2.09 -14.30 2.94
N GLN A 156 2.41 -15.37 2.23
CA GLN A 156 3.63 -16.14 2.43
C GLN A 156 4.89 -15.31 2.16
N ILE A 157 4.90 -14.49 1.10
CA ILE A 157 6.03 -13.59 0.83
C ILE A 157 6.12 -12.49 1.90
N GLY A 158 4.99 -11.96 2.37
CA GLY A 158 4.95 -11.01 3.47
C GLY A 158 5.56 -11.57 4.75
N VAL A 159 5.16 -12.77 5.15
CA VAL A 159 5.71 -13.48 6.32
C VAL A 159 7.21 -13.77 6.13
N LYS A 160 7.63 -14.25 4.95
CA LYS A 160 9.05 -14.51 4.63
C LYS A 160 9.93 -13.27 4.83
N TYR A 161 9.43 -12.09 4.48
CA TYR A 161 10.15 -10.82 4.61
C TYR A 161 9.89 -10.08 5.92
N GLY A 162 9.17 -10.68 6.87
CA GLY A 162 8.87 -10.08 8.17
C GLY A 162 8.02 -8.81 8.02
N ALA A 163 7.03 -8.84 7.14
CA ALA A 163 6.13 -7.71 6.94
C ALA A 163 5.45 -7.30 8.24
N VAL A 164 5.34 -5.98 8.45
CA VAL A 164 4.62 -5.42 9.61
C VAL A 164 3.15 -5.84 9.57
N SER A 165 2.55 -5.80 8.37
CA SER A 165 1.20 -6.33 8.15
C SER A 165 1.01 -6.87 6.74
N VAL A 166 0.02 -7.74 6.62
CA VAL A 166 -0.63 -8.10 5.36
C VAL A 166 -2.07 -7.63 5.43
N ASP A 167 -2.47 -6.81 4.48
CA ASP A 167 -3.72 -6.07 4.51
C ASP A 167 -4.71 -6.69 3.51
N HIS A 168 -6.02 -6.63 3.75
CA HIS A 168 -7.17 -7.18 3.02
C HIS A 168 -7.62 -8.55 3.49
N LEU A 169 -7.05 -9.63 2.97
CA LEU A 169 -7.31 -11.03 3.37
C LEU A 169 -8.75 -11.49 3.13
N GLU A 170 -9.45 -10.95 2.12
CA GLU A 170 -10.78 -11.43 1.73
C GLU A 170 -10.74 -12.88 1.25
N GLN A 171 -9.58 -13.32 0.70
CA GLN A 171 -9.34 -14.70 0.28
C GLN A 171 -8.33 -15.36 1.22
N THR A 172 -8.78 -16.31 2.02
CA THR A 172 -7.94 -17.07 2.96
C THR A 172 -8.20 -18.56 2.83
N ASP A 173 -7.15 -19.35 3.00
CA ASP A 173 -7.18 -20.80 3.11
C ASP A 173 -6.37 -21.26 4.33
N ASP A 174 -6.35 -22.56 4.59
CA ASP A 174 -5.62 -23.13 5.73
C ASP A 174 -4.12 -22.84 5.68
N ALA A 175 -3.52 -22.76 4.49
CA ALA A 175 -2.10 -22.44 4.32
C ALA A 175 -1.80 -20.98 4.68
N VAL A 176 -2.70 -20.05 4.39
CA VAL A 176 -2.62 -18.65 4.79
C VAL A 176 -2.71 -18.52 6.32
N LEU A 177 -3.69 -19.19 6.94
CA LEU A 177 -3.87 -19.20 8.40
C LEU A 177 -2.63 -19.76 9.11
N GLU A 178 -2.10 -20.90 8.64
CA GLU A 178 -0.89 -21.51 9.23
C GLU A 178 0.36 -20.61 9.06
N SER A 179 0.49 -19.92 7.93
CA SER A 179 1.60 -18.98 7.71
C SER A 179 1.55 -17.81 8.69
N LEU A 180 0.36 -17.25 8.94
CA LEU A 180 0.19 -16.12 9.85
C LEU A 180 0.38 -16.52 11.31
N LYS A 181 -0.19 -17.65 11.72
CA LYS A 181 -0.09 -18.20 13.08
C LYS A 181 1.34 -18.29 13.62
N ASN A 182 2.28 -18.65 12.76
CA ASN A 182 3.69 -18.83 13.11
C ASN A 182 4.56 -17.58 12.82
N SER A 183 3.93 -16.42 12.68
CA SER A 183 4.61 -15.18 12.34
C SER A 183 4.30 -14.04 13.32
N THR A 184 5.04 -12.93 13.18
CA THR A 184 4.74 -11.66 13.86
C THR A 184 4.02 -10.67 12.96
N THR A 185 3.69 -11.10 11.73
CA THR A 185 3.01 -10.27 10.74
C THR A 185 1.54 -10.08 11.13
N MET A 186 1.09 -8.84 11.23
CA MET A 186 -0.28 -8.52 11.59
C MET A 186 -1.24 -8.73 10.41
N ALA A 187 -2.30 -9.47 10.62
CA ALA A 187 -3.42 -9.55 9.69
C ALA A 187 -4.33 -8.31 9.84
N THR A 188 -4.40 -7.47 8.81
CA THR A 188 -5.19 -6.24 8.84
C THR A 188 -6.38 -6.35 7.89
N LEU A 189 -7.58 -6.31 8.45
CA LEU A 189 -8.82 -6.42 7.67
C LEU A 189 -9.39 -5.06 7.31
N LEU A 190 -9.97 -4.95 6.10
CA LEU A 190 -10.53 -3.71 5.58
C LEU A 190 -12.03 -3.87 5.23
N PRO A 191 -12.93 -4.04 6.21
CA PRO A 191 -14.33 -4.31 5.95
C PRO A 191 -15.04 -3.23 5.14
N SER A 192 -14.64 -1.97 5.28
CA SER A 192 -15.17 -0.87 4.47
C SER A 192 -14.81 -0.99 2.99
N CYS A 193 -13.63 -1.54 2.68
CA CYS A 193 -13.21 -1.82 1.32
C CYS A 193 -14.07 -2.92 0.70
N SER A 194 -14.23 -4.04 1.40
CA SER A 194 -15.07 -5.16 0.97
C SER A 194 -16.53 -4.71 0.74
N PHE A 195 -17.07 -3.89 1.64
CA PHE A 195 -18.41 -3.31 1.51
C PHE A 195 -18.50 -2.41 0.25
N TYR A 196 -17.56 -1.51 0.05
CA TYR A 196 -17.55 -0.58 -1.10
C TYR A 196 -17.43 -1.30 -2.43
N LEU A 197 -16.60 -2.35 -2.50
CA LEU A 197 -16.39 -3.16 -3.70
C LEU A 197 -17.49 -4.21 -3.93
N ASN A 198 -18.38 -4.41 -2.95
CA ASN A 198 -19.41 -5.43 -2.97
C ASN A 198 -18.83 -6.85 -3.18
N ILE A 199 -17.77 -7.15 -2.42
CA ILE A 199 -17.12 -8.47 -2.37
C ILE A 199 -17.32 -9.11 -0.98
N PRO A 200 -17.10 -10.44 -0.83
CA PRO A 200 -17.15 -11.08 0.49
C PRO A 200 -16.24 -10.42 1.50
N PHE A 201 -16.63 -10.38 2.77
CA PHE A 201 -15.76 -9.94 3.86
C PHE A 201 -14.73 -11.01 4.19
N ALA A 202 -13.55 -10.58 4.66
CA ALA A 202 -12.54 -11.48 5.18
C ALA A 202 -13.05 -12.27 6.40
N ASP A 203 -12.62 -13.53 6.56
CA ASP A 203 -12.97 -14.37 7.69
C ASP A 203 -12.22 -13.97 8.96
N ALA A 204 -12.68 -12.91 9.60
CA ALA A 204 -12.12 -12.42 10.85
C ALA A 204 -12.14 -13.45 11.98
N ARG A 205 -13.16 -14.34 12.02
CA ARG A 205 -13.26 -15.35 13.07
C ARG A 205 -12.25 -16.47 12.89
N GLY A 206 -12.06 -16.90 11.65
CA GLY A 206 -11.01 -17.87 11.30
C GLY A 206 -9.62 -17.36 11.66
N LEU A 207 -9.31 -16.09 11.31
CA LEU A 207 -8.04 -15.45 11.64
C LEU A 207 -7.83 -15.32 13.16
N ILE A 208 -8.83 -14.88 13.93
CA ILE A 208 -8.75 -14.81 15.40
C ILE A 208 -8.61 -16.21 16.02
N GLY A 209 -9.30 -17.21 15.48
CA GLY A 209 -9.22 -18.60 15.96
C GLY A 209 -7.88 -19.28 15.67
N ALA A 210 -7.17 -18.81 14.66
CA ALA A 210 -5.84 -19.31 14.32
C ALA A 210 -4.72 -18.75 15.22
N GLY A 211 -4.96 -17.65 15.97
CA GLY A 211 -3.99 -16.97 16.87
C GLY A 211 -3.59 -15.63 16.33
#